data_9b612a8195e605f633e7f13995266ca3
#
_entry.id   9b612a8195e605f633e7f13995266ca3
#
_cell.length_a   1.000
_cell.length_b   1.000
_cell.length_c   1.000
_cell.angle_alpha   90.00
_cell.angle_beta   90.00
_cell.angle_gamma   90.00
#
_symmetry.space_group_name_H-M   'P 1'
#
loop_
_entity.id
_entity.type
_entity.pdbx_description
1 polymer ?
#
loop_
_entity_poly.entity_id
_entity_poly.type
_entity_poly.pdbx_seq_one_letter_code
_entity_poly.pdbx_strand_id
1 'polypeptide(L)'
;MDYQKITIEANGEEAELDCYLWSESPEYANGRKRPCVLILPGGGYSFVADREGEPVAFQFLAEGCQAAVLRYSVLPARYPAALLQAARAMVLLREHAEEWNIDPDKIIVQGFSAGGHLAASLGIFWNRPLLGERLGVEAERIRPDGMILCYPVISSGEYCHGDSFVNLLGESYDALVDEMSLEKQVHSQVPPAFIWHTFSDDCVPVENS
;
A
#
# COMPACT_ATOMS: atom_id res chain seq x y z
N MET A 1 2.88 9.93 21.56
CA MET A 1 2.62 9.08 20.39
C MET A 1 1.72 7.96 20.85
N ASP A 2 0.61 7.77 20.17
CA ASP A 2 -0.30 6.66 20.39
C ASP A 2 -0.02 5.59 19.36
N TYR A 3 0.00 4.34 19.81
CA TYR A 3 0.20 3.18 18.95
C TYR A 3 -1.02 2.28 19.04
N GLN A 4 -1.53 1.87 17.91
CA GLN A 4 -2.64 0.93 17.82
C GLN A 4 -2.30 -0.18 16.82
N LYS A 5 -2.66 -1.39 17.16
CA LYS A 5 -2.56 -2.55 16.28
C LYS A 5 -3.97 -3.04 15.97
N ILE A 6 -4.30 -3.10 14.69
CA ILE A 6 -5.62 -3.51 14.21
C ILE A 6 -5.47 -4.74 13.34
N THR A 7 -6.27 -5.76 13.60
CA THR A 7 -6.39 -6.91 12.71
C THR A 7 -7.34 -6.55 11.57
N ILE A 8 -6.89 -6.75 10.35
CA ILE A 8 -7.67 -6.63 9.12
C ILE A 8 -7.97 -8.02 8.60
N GLU A 9 -9.25 -8.35 8.46
CA GLU A 9 -9.69 -9.56 7.78
C GLU A 9 -10.17 -9.22 6.38
N ALA A 10 -9.60 -9.85 5.36
CA ALA A 10 -10.05 -9.75 3.98
C ALA A 10 -9.73 -11.03 3.20
N ASN A 11 -10.69 -11.51 2.43
CA ASN A 11 -10.57 -12.71 1.61
C ASN A 11 -10.27 -14.00 2.40
N GLY A 12 -10.67 -14.06 3.67
CA GLY A 12 -10.40 -15.20 4.56
C GLY A 12 -8.97 -15.24 5.12
N GLU A 13 -8.20 -14.17 4.92
CA GLU A 13 -6.83 -14.01 5.43
C GLU A 13 -6.78 -12.82 6.39
N GLU A 14 -5.97 -12.93 7.44
CA GLU A 14 -5.73 -11.85 8.39
C GLU A 14 -4.42 -11.11 8.08
N ALA A 15 -4.44 -9.81 8.32
CA ALA A 15 -3.28 -8.93 8.26
C ALA A 15 -3.26 -8.01 9.48
N GLU A 16 -2.11 -7.48 9.84
CA GLU A 16 -1.96 -6.50 10.92
C GLU A 16 -1.70 -5.11 10.34
N LEU A 17 -2.42 -4.11 10.85
CA LEU A 17 -2.17 -2.70 10.60
C LEU A 17 -1.62 -2.06 11.88
N ASP A 18 -0.35 -1.71 11.84
CA ASP A 18 0.34 -0.99 12.92
C ASP A 18 0.21 0.52 12.70
N CYS A 19 -0.60 1.20 13.52
CA CYS A 19 -0.86 2.63 13.42
C CYS A 19 -0.01 3.42 14.41
N TYR A 20 0.76 4.37 13.91
CA TYR A 20 1.64 5.28 14.66
C TYR A 20 1.04 6.69 14.56
N LEU A 21 0.52 7.19 15.69
CA LEU A 21 -0.29 8.39 15.70
C LEU A 21 0.30 9.45 16.62
N TRP A 22 0.31 10.69 16.17
CA TRP A 22 0.60 11.82 17.04
C TRP A 22 -0.48 11.95 18.10
N SER A 23 -0.08 11.96 19.36
CA SER A 23 -0.98 12.29 20.46
C SER A 23 -1.41 13.76 20.36
N GLU A 24 -2.67 14.06 20.61
CA GLU A 24 -3.13 15.42 20.67
C GLU A 24 -2.61 16.14 21.93
N SER A 25 -2.23 17.39 21.75
CA SER A 25 -1.88 18.30 22.83
C SER A 25 -2.45 19.69 22.53
N PRO A 26 -3.08 20.36 23.52
CA PRO A 26 -3.57 21.71 23.33
C PRO A 26 -2.50 22.73 22.92
N GLU A 27 -1.23 22.45 23.19
CA GLU A 27 -0.12 23.34 22.87
C GLU A 27 0.25 23.33 21.37
N TYR A 28 0.06 22.20 20.67
CA TYR A 28 0.37 22.07 19.25
C TYR A 28 -0.77 21.51 18.40
N ALA A 29 -1.84 21.05 19.02
CA ALA A 29 -3.08 20.69 18.34
C ALA A 29 -3.82 21.96 17.94
N ASN A 30 -3.46 22.54 16.82
CA ASN A 30 -4.05 23.77 16.29
C ASN A 30 -5.29 23.52 15.43
N GLY A 31 -5.97 22.39 15.60
CA GLY A 31 -7.12 21.96 14.81
C GLY A 31 -6.79 21.52 13.38
N ARG A 32 -5.51 21.38 13.04
CA ARG A 32 -5.10 20.90 11.72
C ARG A 32 -5.12 19.37 11.70
N LYS A 33 -5.83 18.82 10.74
CA LYS A 33 -5.71 17.40 10.39
C LYS A 33 -4.34 17.14 9.75
N ARG A 34 -3.79 15.94 9.97
CA ARG A 34 -2.48 15.52 9.48
C ARG A 34 -2.61 14.62 8.25
N PRO A 35 -1.73 14.75 7.27
CA PRO A 35 -1.59 13.70 6.26
C PRO A 35 -1.31 12.35 6.92
N CYS A 36 -1.71 11.28 6.25
CA CYS A 36 -1.40 9.93 6.70
C CYS A 36 -0.69 9.15 5.57
N VAL A 37 0.31 8.35 5.93
CA VAL A 37 1.00 7.48 4.98
C VAL A 37 0.75 6.03 5.35
N LEU A 38 0.10 5.29 4.45
CA LEU A 38 -0.03 3.84 4.51
C LEU A 38 1.20 3.22 3.87
N ILE A 39 2.01 2.53 4.65
CA ILE A 39 3.29 1.95 4.24
C ILE A 39 3.11 0.45 3.97
N LEU A 40 3.53 0.03 2.78
CA LEU A 40 3.49 -1.35 2.31
C LEU A 40 4.94 -1.82 2.07
N PRO A 41 5.55 -2.53 3.03
CA PRO A 41 6.93 -3.01 2.89
C PRO A 41 7.09 -4.02 1.75
N GLY A 42 8.31 -4.18 1.26
CA GLY A 42 8.66 -5.19 0.26
C GLY A 42 8.81 -6.60 0.84
N GLY A 43 9.38 -7.49 0.04
CA GLY A 43 9.64 -8.88 0.42
C GLY A 43 9.17 -9.91 -0.61
N GLY A 44 8.99 -9.50 -1.88
CA GLY A 44 8.69 -10.40 -2.99
C GLY A 44 7.39 -11.19 -2.85
N TYR A 45 6.43 -10.72 -2.05
CA TYR A 45 5.22 -11.45 -1.62
C TYR A 45 5.52 -12.79 -0.91
N SER A 46 6.73 -12.98 -0.41
CA SER A 46 7.10 -14.16 0.38
C SER A 46 7.29 -13.85 1.87
N PHE A 47 7.60 -12.62 2.18
CA PHE A 47 7.67 -12.08 3.55
C PHE A 47 7.38 -10.57 3.52
N VAL A 48 7.26 -9.94 4.71
CA VAL A 48 7.14 -8.49 4.88
C VAL A 48 8.43 -7.98 5.52
N ALA A 49 9.11 -7.04 4.85
CA ALA A 49 10.43 -6.55 5.25
C ALA A 49 10.32 -5.51 6.40
N ASP A 50 10.68 -5.89 7.62
CA ASP A 50 10.58 -5.01 8.79
C ASP A 50 11.34 -3.69 8.65
N ARG A 51 12.49 -3.68 7.96
CA ARG A 51 13.30 -2.47 7.70
C ARG A 51 12.57 -1.39 6.90
N GLU A 52 11.53 -1.76 6.15
CA GLU A 52 10.72 -0.88 5.31
C GLU A 52 9.36 -0.53 5.96
N GLY A 53 9.15 -0.96 7.19
CA GLY A 53 7.96 -0.73 7.99
C GLY A 53 8.13 0.37 9.03
N GLU A 54 8.26 -0.02 10.28
CA GLU A 54 8.34 0.89 11.44
C GLU A 54 9.43 1.97 11.31
N PRO A 55 10.68 1.69 10.86
CA PRO A 55 11.68 2.74 10.70
C PRO A 55 11.28 3.84 9.72
N VAL A 56 10.52 3.49 8.68
CA VAL A 56 9.97 4.45 7.71
C VAL A 56 8.82 5.24 8.32
N ALA A 57 7.93 4.58 9.06
CA ALA A 57 6.82 5.24 9.76
C ALA A 57 7.31 6.36 10.69
N PHE A 58 8.42 6.14 11.40
CA PHE A 58 9.01 7.13 12.28
C PHE A 58 9.54 8.37 11.55
N GLN A 59 10.01 8.23 10.31
CA GLN A 59 10.41 9.39 9.51
C GLN A 59 9.19 10.25 9.14
N PHE A 60 8.08 9.65 8.75
CA PHE A 60 6.85 10.40 8.47
C PHE A 60 6.27 11.05 9.72
N LEU A 61 6.34 10.39 10.86
CA LEU A 61 5.97 11.00 12.14
C LEU A 61 6.84 12.24 12.43
N ALA A 62 8.15 12.17 12.21
CA ALA A 62 9.06 13.30 12.43
C ALA A 62 8.69 14.51 11.56
N GLU A 63 8.13 14.27 10.37
CA GLU A 63 7.63 15.30 9.45
C GLU A 63 6.19 15.74 9.76
N GLY A 64 5.60 15.22 10.84
CA GLY A 64 4.27 15.62 11.30
C GLY A 64 3.10 14.91 10.64
N CYS A 65 3.35 13.82 9.91
CA CYS A 65 2.31 12.95 9.37
C CYS A 65 1.85 11.92 10.40
N GLN A 66 0.68 11.35 10.22
CA GLN A 66 0.33 10.04 10.78
C GLN A 66 0.91 8.96 9.88
N ALA A 67 1.19 7.78 10.43
CA ALA A 67 1.71 6.67 9.64
C ALA A 67 1.06 5.35 10.05
N ALA A 68 0.85 4.48 9.08
CA ALA A 68 0.35 3.13 9.30
C ALA A 68 1.17 2.14 8.46
N VAL A 69 1.57 1.02 9.04
CA VAL A 69 2.30 -0.06 8.36
C VAL A 69 1.38 -1.25 8.22
N LEU A 70 1.12 -1.68 7.01
CA LEU A 70 0.34 -2.89 6.75
C LEU A 70 1.27 -4.09 6.60
N ARG A 71 1.13 -5.06 7.49
CA ARG A 71 1.73 -6.38 7.39
C ARG A 71 0.77 -7.29 6.61
N TYR A 72 0.72 -7.06 5.31
CA TYR A 72 -0.21 -7.76 4.42
C TYR A 72 0.14 -9.24 4.27
N SER A 73 -0.86 -10.05 3.92
CA SER A 73 -0.68 -11.48 3.69
C SER A 73 0.23 -11.74 2.50
N VAL A 74 1.20 -12.63 2.74
CA VAL A 74 2.16 -13.14 1.77
C VAL A 74 1.98 -14.64 1.65
N LEU A 75 2.87 -15.35 0.93
CA LEU A 75 2.82 -16.80 0.85
C LEU A 75 2.42 -17.46 2.20
N PRO A 76 1.48 -18.41 2.20
CA PRO A 76 0.85 -19.08 1.03
C PRO A 76 -0.35 -18.32 0.43
N ALA A 77 -0.75 -17.17 1.03
CA ALA A 77 -1.82 -16.35 0.48
C ALA A 77 -1.48 -15.83 -0.93
N ARG A 78 -2.50 -15.65 -1.76
CA ARG A 78 -2.36 -15.25 -3.16
C ARG A 78 -3.25 -14.06 -3.48
N TYR A 79 -3.07 -13.49 -4.67
CA TYR A 79 -3.99 -12.50 -5.20
C TYR A 79 -5.44 -13.00 -5.13
N PRO A 80 -6.41 -12.16 -4.68
CA PRO A 80 -6.28 -10.73 -4.37
C PRO A 80 -6.13 -10.39 -2.88
N ALA A 81 -5.69 -11.32 -1.99
CA ALA A 81 -5.69 -11.12 -0.54
C ALA A 81 -4.99 -9.82 -0.11
N ALA A 82 -3.72 -9.62 -0.47
CA ALA A 82 -2.96 -8.43 -0.10
C ALA A 82 -3.61 -7.13 -0.62
N LEU A 83 -4.15 -7.15 -1.85
CA LEU A 83 -4.81 -5.99 -2.43
C LEU A 83 -6.09 -5.61 -1.68
N LEU A 84 -6.90 -6.61 -1.29
CA LEU A 84 -8.11 -6.38 -0.48
C LEU A 84 -7.76 -5.87 0.92
N GLN A 85 -6.68 -6.35 1.52
CA GLN A 85 -6.19 -5.87 2.81
C GLN A 85 -5.69 -4.42 2.71
N ALA A 86 -4.95 -4.07 1.66
CA ALA A 86 -4.51 -2.69 1.42
C ALA A 86 -5.71 -1.75 1.18
N ALA A 87 -6.69 -2.20 0.41
CA ALA A 87 -7.94 -1.46 0.20
C ALA A 87 -8.72 -1.28 1.52
N ARG A 88 -8.82 -2.33 2.37
CA ARG A 88 -9.47 -2.22 3.68
C ARG A 88 -8.71 -1.30 4.62
N ALA A 89 -7.39 -1.29 4.59
CA ALA A 89 -6.57 -0.35 5.37
C ALA A 89 -6.90 1.11 5.00
N MET A 90 -7.01 1.44 3.71
CA MET A 90 -7.42 2.78 3.26
C MET A 90 -8.79 3.18 3.81
N VAL A 91 -9.75 2.25 3.78
CA VAL A 91 -11.10 2.48 4.32
C VAL A 91 -11.04 2.73 5.81
N LEU A 92 -10.27 1.91 6.57
CA LEU A 92 -10.10 2.07 8.02
C LEU A 92 -9.49 3.43 8.39
N LEU A 93 -8.44 3.85 7.69
CA LEU A 93 -7.82 5.16 7.93
C LEU A 93 -8.81 6.30 7.73
N ARG A 94 -9.71 6.21 6.74
CA ARG A 94 -10.79 7.19 6.55
C ARG A 94 -11.90 7.08 7.58
N GLU A 95 -12.25 5.88 8.03
CA GLU A 95 -13.25 5.66 9.09
C GLU A 95 -12.83 6.30 10.41
N HIS A 96 -11.53 6.20 10.73
CA HIS A 96 -10.96 6.75 11.96
C HIS A 96 -10.34 8.16 11.78
N ALA A 97 -10.55 8.82 10.64
CA ALA A 97 -9.87 10.09 10.33
C ALA A 97 -10.13 11.18 11.36
N GLU A 98 -11.35 11.23 11.93
CA GLU A 98 -11.68 12.20 12.99
C GLU A 98 -10.97 11.87 14.30
N GLU A 99 -11.06 10.65 14.76
CA GLU A 99 -10.48 10.16 16.01
C GLU A 99 -8.94 10.25 15.99
N TRP A 100 -8.33 9.92 14.85
CA TRP A 100 -6.87 9.88 14.70
C TRP A 100 -6.27 11.16 14.16
N ASN A 101 -7.08 12.22 14.05
CA ASN A 101 -6.65 13.50 13.52
C ASN A 101 -5.99 13.40 12.12
N ILE A 102 -6.51 12.53 11.27
CA ILE A 102 -6.09 12.35 9.87
C ILE A 102 -6.90 13.28 8.96
N ASP A 103 -6.24 13.88 7.96
CA ASP A 103 -6.90 14.53 6.84
C ASP A 103 -7.36 13.45 5.85
N PRO A 104 -8.67 13.19 5.71
CA PRO A 104 -9.16 12.10 4.89
C PRO A 104 -8.90 12.29 3.39
N ASP A 105 -8.54 13.51 2.98
CA ASP A 105 -8.20 13.88 1.59
C ASP A 105 -6.67 13.91 1.35
N LYS A 106 -5.89 13.41 2.32
CA LYS A 106 -4.43 13.33 2.27
C LYS A 106 -3.90 12.01 2.82
N ILE A 107 -4.41 10.90 2.32
CA ILE A 107 -3.92 9.56 2.66
C ILE A 107 -3.13 9.02 1.47
N ILE A 108 -1.82 8.97 1.65
CA ILE A 108 -0.85 8.53 0.65
C ILE A 108 -0.52 7.07 0.87
N VAL A 109 -0.44 6.27 -0.18
CA VAL A 109 0.11 4.93 -0.08
C VAL A 109 1.58 4.95 -0.51
N GLN A 110 2.45 4.36 0.32
CA GLN A 110 3.85 4.16 -0.01
C GLN A 110 4.17 2.67 -0.08
N GLY A 111 4.94 2.27 -1.10
CA GLY A 111 5.36 0.88 -1.22
C GLY A 111 6.79 0.73 -1.70
N PHE A 112 7.43 -0.36 -1.28
CA PHE A 112 8.80 -0.73 -1.59
C PHE A 112 8.84 -2.06 -2.35
N SER A 113 9.58 -2.14 -3.45
CA SER A 113 9.76 -3.42 -4.17
C SER A 113 8.41 -4.07 -4.51
N ALA A 114 8.13 -5.28 -4.04
CA ALA A 114 6.82 -5.93 -4.15
C ALA A 114 5.69 -5.18 -3.44
N GLY A 115 5.98 -4.48 -2.32
CA GLY A 115 5.04 -3.55 -1.70
C GLY A 115 4.78 -2.32 -2.58
N GLY A 116 5.75 -1.92 -3.40
CA GLY A 116 5.57 -0.92 -4.46
C GLY A 116 4.60 -1.40 -5.53
N HIS A 117 4.67 -2.68 -5.92
CA HIS A 117 3.67 -3.31 -6.79
C HIS A 117 2.28 -3.27 -6.16
N LEU A 118 2.17 -3.60 -4.87
CA LEU A 118 0.89 -3.57 -4.15
C LEU A 118 0.33 -2.14 -4.05
N ALA A 119 1.18 -1.14 -3.77
CA ALA A 119 0.79 0.27 -3.73
C ALA A 119 0.30 0.77 -5.11
N ALA A 120 1.04 0.44 -6.17
CA ALA A 120 0.65 0.76 -7.54
C ALA A 120 -0.63 0.03 -7.96
N SER A 121 -0.78 -1.26 -7.59
CA SER A 121 -2.02 -2.02 -7.82
C SER A 121 -3.21 -1.35 -7.15
N LEU A 122 -3.07 -0.92 -5.90
CA LEU A 122 -4.13 -0.20 -5.19
C LEU A 122 -4.49 1.10 -5.90
N GLY A 123 -3.49 1.91 -6.30
CA GLY A 123 -3.71 3.17 -6.99
C GLY A 123 -4.27 3.04 -8.41
N ILE A 124 -4.03 1.92 -9.08
CA ILE A 124 -4.57 1.64 -10.41
C ILE A 124 -5.94 0.98 -10.34
N PHE A 125 -6.15 0.06 -9.39
CA PHE A 125 -7.35 -0.78 -9.33
C PHE A 125 -8.40 -0.32 -8.33
N TRP A 126 -8.21 0.84 -7.67
CA TRP A 126 -9.10 1.33 -6.61
C TRP A 126 -10.59 1.35 -7.00
N ASN A 127 -10.91 1.60 -8.25
CA ASN A 127 -12.27 1.70 -8.78
C ASN A 127 -12.78 0.40 -9.43
N ARG A 128 -12.02 -0.69 -9.33
CA ARG A 128 -12.50 -1.99 -9.83
C ARG A 128 -13.64 -2.53 -8.96
N PRO A 129 -14.71 -3.07 -9.58
CA PRO A 129 -15.86 -3.63 -8.86
C PRO A 129 -15.46 -4.64 -7.79
N LEU A 130 -14.43 -5.46 -8.05
CA LEU A 130 -13.91 -6.45 -7.11
C LEU A 130 -13.65 -5.88 -5.72
N LEU A 131 -13.05 -4.70 -5.61
CA LEU A 131 -12.68 -4.13 -4.31
C LEU A 131 -13.92 -3.59 -3.58
N GLY A 132 -14.73 -2.78 -4.25
CA GLY A 132 -15.94 -2.21 -3.67
C GLY A 132 -16.95 -3.28 -3.25
N GLU A 133 -17.20 -4.27 -4.10
CA GLU A 133 -18.13 -5.36 -3.82
C GLU A 133 -17.67 -6.26 -2.65
N ARG A 134 -16.36 -6.61 -2.63
CA ARG A 134 -15.81 -7.46 -1.56
C ARG A 134 -15.77 -6.77 -0.20
N LEU A 135 -15.55 -5.46 -0.19
CA LEU A 135 -15.47 -4.67 1.05
C LEU A 135 -16.81 -4.02 1.44
N GLY A 136 -17.80 -4.02 0.54
CA GLY A 136 -19.12 -3.40 0.78
C GLY A 136 -19.02 -1.87 0.92
N VAL A 137 -18.14 -1.21 0.16
CA VAL A 137 -17.90 0.23 0.24
C VAL A 137 -17.87 0.88 -1.15
N GLU A 138 -18.11 2.19 -1.19
CA GLU A 138 -17.91 3.00 -2.39
C GLU A 138 -16.43 3.07 -2.75
N ALA A 139 -16.10 3.03 -4.04
CA ALA A 139 -14.73 2.96 -4.54
C ALA A 139 -13.87 4.16 -4.10
N GLU A 140 -14.44 5.35 -4.00
CA GLU A 140 -13.75 6.57 -3.56
C GLU A 140 -13.16 6.45 -2.15
N ARG A 141 -13.71 5.61 -1.30
CA ARG A 141 -13.17 5.34 0.03
C ARG A 141 -11.88 4.51 0.00
N ILE A 142 -11.67 3.78 -1.10
CA ILE A 142 -10.47 2.94 -1.33
C ILE A 142 -9.34 3.77 -1.96
N ARG A 143 -9.69 4.78 -2.77
CA ARG A 143 -8.74 5.54 -3.59
C ARG A 143 -7.67 6.22 -2.74
N PRO A 144 -6.36 5.97 -2.95
CA PRO A 144 -5.32 6.80 -2.35
C PRO A 144 -5.29 8.20 -2.97
N ASP A 145 -4.89 9.22 -2.19
CA ASP A 145 -4.77 10.59 -2.68
C ASP A 145 -3.45 10.83 -3.42
N GLY A 146 -2.49 9.93 -3.25
CA GLY A 146 -1.22 9.89 -3.97
C GLY A 146 -0.46 8.60 -3.68
N MET A 147 0.59 8.37 -4.44
CA MET A 147 1.46 7.19 -4.30
C MET A 147 2.92 7.60 -4.15
N ILE A 148 3.67 6.89 -3.31
CA ILE A 148 5.14 6.94 -3.25
C ILE A 148 5.63 5.54 -3.57
N LEU A 149 6.30 5.37 -4.71
CA LEU A 149 6.75 4.07 -5.20
C LEU A 149 8.28 4.03 -5.14
N CYS A 150 8.81 3.19 -4.27
CA CYS A 150 10.24 3.05 -4.02
C CYS A 150 10.73 1.76 -4.69
N TYR A 151 11.60 1.90 -5.70
CA TYR A 151 12.11 0.76 -6.50
C TYR A 151 11.03 -0.32 -6.74
N PRO A 152 9.87 0.07 -7.27
CA PRO A 152 8.70 -0.80 -7.32
C PRO A 152 8.89 -1.92 -8.35
N VAL A 153 8.39 -3.10 -8.04
CA VAL A 153 8.07 -4.10 -9.07
C VAL A 153 6.83 -3.60 -9.82
N ILE A 154 6.88 -3.53 -11.14
CA ILE A 154 5.78 -3.00 -11.98
C ILE A 154 5.48 -3.94 -13.15
N SER A 155 6.50 -4.27 -13.93
CA SER A 155 6.34 -5.01 -15.19
C SER A 155 6.55 -6.52 -15.00
N SER A 156 5.72 -7.31 -15.68
CA SER A 156 5.94 -8.74 -15.87
C SER A 156 6.71 -9.07 -17.15
N GLY A 157 7.19 -8.06 -17.87
CA GLY A 157 7.91 -8.19 -19.14
C GLY A 157 9.39 -8.56 -18.98
N GLU A 158 10.23 -8.09 -19.90
CA GLU A 158 11.66 -8.41 -19.99
C GLU A 158 12.43 -8.10 -18.69
N TYR A 159 12.07 -7.03 -17.98
CA TYR A 159 12.74 -6.56 -16.77
C TYR A 159 12.01 -6.98 -15.49
N CYS A 160 11.21 -8.05 -15.54
CA CYS A 160 10.40 -8.46 -14.39
C CYS A 160 11.24 -8.99 -13.22
N HIS A 161 10.77 -8.71 -12.02
CA HIS A 161 11.16 -9.48 -10.84
C HIS A 161 10.24 -10.70 -10.71
N GLY A 162 10.55 -11.77 -11.45
CA GLY A 162 9.68 -12.94 -11.69
C GLY A 162 9.14 -13.59 -10.41
N ASP A 163 9.98 -13.75 -9.39
CA ASP A 163 9.59 -14.39 -8.13
C ASP A 163 8.41 -13.67 -7.46
N SER A 164 8.33 -12.33 -7.55
CA SER A 164 7.19 -11.58 -7.01
C SER A 164 5.88 -11.98 -7.67
N PHE A 165 5.85 -12.13 -8.99
CA PHE A 165 4.64 -12.54 -9.72
C PHE A 165 4.27 -14.00 -9.46
N VAL A 166 5.26 -14.89 -9.37
CA VAL A 166 5.02 -16.30 -9.01
C VAL A 166 4.45 -16.40 -7.60
N ASN A 167 5.01 -15.66 -6.65
CA ASN A 167 4.54 -15.66 -5.26
C ASN A 167 3.15 -15.03 -5.13
N LEU A 168 2.86 -13.97 -5.88
CA LEU A 168 1.55 -13.32 -5.86
C LEU A 168 0.46 -14.19 -6.48
N LEU A 169 0.73 -14.82 -7.61
CA LEU A 169 -0.29 -15.41 -8.48
C LEU A 169 -0.43 -16.93 -8.35
N GLY A 170 0.67 -17.64 -8.04
CA GLY A 170 0.64 -19.10 -7.90
C GLY A 170 0.09 -19.80 -9.15
N GLU A 171 -0.91 -20.64 -8.95
CA GLU A 171 -1.57 -21.39 -10.05
C GLU A 171 -2.32 -20.50 -11.05
N SER A 172 -2.64 -19.27 -10.67
CA SER A 172 -3.29 -18.29 -11.55
C SER A 172 -2.30 -17.47 -12.38
N TYR A 173 -1.01 -17.81 -12.37
CA TYR A 173 0.06 -17.04 -13.01
C TYR A 173 -0.25 -16.77 -14.49
N ASP A 174 -0.46 -17.80 -15.29
CA ASP A 174 -0.69 -17.66 -16.73
C ASP A 174 -1.94 -16.86 -17.08
N ALA A 175 -2.94 -16.88 -16.21
CA ALA A 175 -4.20 -16.16 -16.41
C ALA A 175 -4.12 -14.67 -16.02
N LEU A 176 -3.27 -14.30 -15.06
CA LEU A 176 -3.29 -12.97 -14.44
C LEU A 176 -1.99 -12.17 -14.57
N VAL A 177 -0.88 -12.80 -14.99
CA VAL A 177 0.42 -12.13 -15.04
C VAL A 177 0.41 -10.87 -15.91
N ASP A 178 -0.30 -10.90 -17.04
CA ASP A 178 -0.42 -9.77 -17.94
C ASP A 178 -1.29 -8.64 -17.37
N GLU A 179 -2.32 -9.00 -16.60
CA GLU A 179 -3.14 -8.04 -15.85
C GLU A 179 -2.37 -7.38 -14.70
N MET A 180 -1.46 -8.12 -14.07
CA MET A 180 -0.61 -7.62 -13.00
C MET A 180 0.65 -6.89 -13.52
N SER A 181 0.84 -6.77 -14.82
CA SER A 181 1.82 -5.90 -15.47
C SER A 181 1.27 -4.48 -15.49
N LEU A 182 1.60 -3.73 -14.44
CA LEU A 182 0.86 -2.52 -14.07
C LEU A 182 1.06 -1.37 -15.05
N GLU A 183 2.17 -1.33 -15.77
CA GLU A 183 2.42 -0.35 -16.84
C GLU A 183 1.36 -0.42 -17.95
N LYS A 184 0.70 -1.57 -18.11
CA LYS A 184 -0.37 -1.79 -19.10
C LYS A 184 -1.75 -1.36 -18.59
N GLN A 185 -1.88 -1.07 -17.29
CA GLN A 185 -3.16 -0.84 -16.61
C GLN A 185 -3.40 0.63 -16.25
N VAL A 186 -2.45 1.52 -16.57
CA VAL A 186 -2.54 2.95 -16.24
C VAL A 186 -3.69 3.62 -16.98
N HIS A 187 -4.48 4.41 -16.26
CA HIS A 187 -5.62 5.17 -16.81
C HIS A 187 -5.72 6.57 -16.16
N SER A 188 -6.60 7.41 -16.67
CA SER A 188 -6.70 8.85 -16.29
C SER A 188 -7.14 9.11 -14.85
N GLN A 189 -7.65 8.11 -14.13
CA GLN A 189 -8.08 8.24 -12.73
C GLN A 189 -7.04 7.73 -11.72
N VAL A 190 -5.87 7.28 -12.19
CA VAL A 190 -4.75 6.87 -11.31
C VAL A 190 -4.26 8.11 -10.55
N PRO A 191 -4.10 8.01 -9.21
CA PRO A 191 -3.59 9.12 -8.40
C PRO A 191 -2.17 9.54 -8.82
N PRO A 192 -1.76 10.79 -8.51
CA PRO A 192 -0.39 11.22 -8.74
C PRO A 192 0.61 10.30 -8.02
N ALA A 193 1.74 10.03 -8.68
CA ALA A 193 2.79 9.19 -8.15
C ALA A 193 4.13 9.92 -8.09
N PHE A 194 4.85 9.74 -6.99
CA PHE A 194 6.28 10.00 -6.89
C PHE A 194 7.00 8.66 -6.96
N ILE A 195 7.89 8.49 -7.94
CA ILE A 195 8.64 7.25 -8.14
C ILE A 195 10.13 7.56 -7.98
N TRP A 196 10.85 6.74 -7.20
CA TRP A 196 12.29 6.80 -7.18
C TRP A 196 12.92 5.40 -7.23
N HIS A 197 14.08 5.31 -7.86
CA HIS A 197 14.79 4.06 -8.06
C HIS A 197 16.30 4.33 -8.15
N THR A 198 17.13 3.43 -7.66
CA THR A 198 18.57 3.50 -7.89
C THR A 198 18.90 2.89 -9.27
N PHE A 199 19.70 3.59 -10.04
CA PHE A 199 20.03 3.17 -11.41
C PHE A 199 20.74 1.80 -11.47
N SER A 200 21.46 1.44 -10.42
CA SER A 200 22.21 0.18 -10.31
C SER A 200 21.54 -0.82 -9.36
N ASP A 201 20.21 -0.94 -9.41
CA ASP A 201 19.50 -1.93 -8.63
C ASP A 201 19.65 -3.32 -9.26
N ASP A 202 20.26 -4.26 -8.53
CA ASP A 202 20.52 -5.62 -9.00
C ASP A 202 19.33 -6.57 -8.79
N CYS A 203 18.32 -6.14 -8.04
CA CYS A 203 17.16 -6.96 -7.65
C CYS A 203 15.94 -6.64 -8.50
N VAL A 204 15.58 -5.36 -8.54
CA VAL A 204 14.48 -4.87 -9.39
C VAL A 204 15.09 -3.91 -10.41
N PRO A 205 15.14 -4.28 -11.69
CA PRO A 205 15.68 -3.41 -12.73
C PRO A 205 14.99 -2.04 -12.78
N VAL A 206 15.79 -0.97 -12.96
CA VAL A 206 15.31 0.43 -12.96
C VAL A 206 14.24 0.68 -14.04
N GLU A 207 14.21 -0.13 -15.06
CA GLU A 207 13.21 -0.10 -16.14
C GLU A 207 11.77 -0.34 -15.65
N ASN A 208 11.59 -0.81 -14.40
CA ASN A 208 10.28 -0.87 -13.75
C ASN A 208 9.75 0.53 -13.36
N SER A 209 10.58 1.57 -13.40
CA SER A 209 10.24 2.93 -13.01
C SER A 209 10.35 3.90 -14.16
#